data_253e86d98e608a73137d196e13209f16
#
_entry.id   253e86d98e608a73137d196e13209f16
#
_cell.length_a   1.000
_cell.length_b   1.000
_cell.length_c   1.000
_cell.angle_alpha   90.00
_cell.angle_beta   90.00
_cell.angle_gamma   90.00
#
_symmetry.space_group_name_H-M   'P 1'
#
loop_
_entity.id
_entity.type
_entity.pdbx_description
1 polymer ?
#
loop_
_entity_poly.entity_id
_entity_poly.type
_entity_poly.pdbx_seq_one_letter_code
_entity_poly.pdbx_strand_id
1 'polypeptide(L)'
;DVRAQQDWDAALARVKEEWGGLDLLYNNAGIATGGRIDVESMADWERVLDINLLGVVRGCQTFTPLFKEQGSGHIVNTASLAGLVHGPGMSSYNAAKAGVVALSETLTFELAPFGIKVSVVCPAFFRTNLHTSFQGKDSDFEETGVRLITKAKASADEIAAIVVKGVDAGKRIILTDRLGRTAYWTKRYARPVYDRSAIKGAQRLAHRALTAKGKAQA
;
A
#
# COMPACT_ATOMS: atom_id res chain seq x y z
N ASP A 1 3.35 14.85 10.27
CA ASP A 1 2.87 14.65 8.89
C ASP A 1 3.94 13.98 8.05
N VAL A 2 3.66 12.82 7.45
CA VAL A 2 4.66 12.07 6.65
C VAL A 2 5.12 12.80 5.38
N ARG A 3 4.48 13.91 5.02
CA ARG A 3 4.88 14.78 3.90
C ARG A 3 5.94 15.81 4.30
N ALA A 4 6.08 16.08 5.59
CA ALA A 4 6.98 17.09 6.10
C ALA A 4 8.30 16.45 6.57
N GLN A 5 9.42 16.78 5.94
CA GLN A 5 10.74 16.28 6.34
C GLN A 5 11.08 16.62 7.79
N GLN A 6 10.73 17.82 8.23
CA GLN A 6 10.94 18.27 9.60
C GLN A 6 10.30 17.38 10.67
N ASP A 7 9.14 16.77 10.38
CA ASP A 7 8.48 15.86 11.32
C ASP A 7 9.22 14.52 11.42
N TRP A 8 9.84 14.07 10.32
CA TRP A 8 10.72 12.92 10.31
C TRP A 8 12.02 13.17 11.07
N ASP A 9 12.63 14.35 10.87
CA ASP A 9 13.85 14.73 11.57
C ASP A 9 13.61 14.86 13.08
N ALA A 10 12.47 15.41 13.48
CA ALA A 10 12.04 15.46 14.88
C ALA A 10 11.81 14.07 15.47
N ALA A 11 11.19 13.16 14.70
CA ALA A 11 10.99 11.78 15.12
C ALA A 11 12.32 11.04 15.32
N LEU A 12 13.30 11.22 14.40
CA LEU A 12 14.63 10.63 14.53
C LEU A 12 15.37 11.17 15.76
N ALA A 13 15.33 12.50 15.99
CA ALA A 13 15.94 13.14 17.16
C ALA A 13 15.38 12.53 18.46
N ARG A 14 14.07 12.41 18.55
CA ARG A 14 13.38 11.83 19.71
C ARG A 14 13.76 10.36 19.93
N VAL A 15 13.82 9.54 18.87
CA VAL A 15 14.26 8.14 18.94
C VAL A 15 15.68 8.03 19.49
N LYS A 16 16.60 8.88 19.03
CA LYS A 16 17.99 8.89 19.51
C LYS A 16 18.06 9.30 21.00
N GLU A 17 17.30 10.30 21.40
CA GLU A 17 17.30 10.85 22.76
C GLU A 17 16.67 9.86 23.77
N GLU A 18 15.49 9.31 23.46
CA GLU A 18 14.70 8.50 24.41
C GLU A 18 15.12 7.02 24.41
N TRP A 19 15.52 6.47 23.26
CA TRP A 19 15.78 5.02 23.10
C TRP A 19 17.22 4.68 22.73
N GLY A 20 18.01 5.66 22.29
CA GLY A 20 19.38 5.46 21.84
C GLY A 20 19.50 4.75 20.49
N GLY A 21 18.42 4.21 19.95
CA GLY A 21 18.38 3.47 18.68
C GLY A 21 16.98 3.00 18.33
N LEU A 22 16.88 2.25 17.22
CA LEU A 22 15.63 1.70 16.72
C LEU A 22 15.84 0.30 16.15
N ASP A 23 14.98 -0.66 16.50
CA ASP A 23 15.04 -2.02 15.95
C ASP A 23 14.12 -2.16 14.73
N LEU A 24 13.00 -1.45 14.71
CA LEU A 24 11.92 -1.65 13.76
C LEU A 24 11.23 -0.35 13.38
N LEU A 25 11.25 -0.02 12.09
CA LEU A 25 10.53 1.11 11.51
C LEU A 25 9.32 0.60 10.72
N TYR A 26 8.11 1.02 11.10
CA TYR A 26 6.89 0.81 10.30
C TYR A 26 6.50 2.07 9.55
N ASN A 27 6.71 2.11 8.24
CA ASN A 27 6.16 3.10 7.33
C ASN A 27 4.73 2.67 6.95
N ASN A 28 3.76 2.99 7.79
CA ASN A 28 2.39 2.51 7.67
C ASN A 28 1.38 3.59 7.26
N ALA A 29 1.68 4.86 7.45
CA ALA A 29 0.78 5.95 7.09
C ALA A 29 0.40 5.90 5.61
N GLY A 30 -0.88 6.15 5.33
CA GLY A 30 -1.39 6.12 3.97
C GLY A 30 -2.86 6.49 3.89
N ILE A 31 -3.29 6.81 2.68
CA ILE A 31 -4.68 7.14 2.35
C ILE A 31 -5.21 6.20 1.28
N ALA A 32 -6.53 5.98 1.28
CA ALA A 32 -7.23 5.33 0.18
C ALA A 32 -7.64 6.37 -0.87
N THR A 33 -7.66 5.94 -2.11
CA THR A 33 -8.27 6.67 -3.21
C THR A 33 -8.81 5.68 -4.23
N GLY A 34 -9.74 6.14 -5.04
CA GLY A 34 -10.27 5.41 -6.18
C GLY A 34 -10.83 6.40 -7.19
N GLY A 35 -10.56 6.14 -8.45
CA GLY A 35 -11.03 6.94 -9.56
C GLY A 35 -10.49 6.42 -10.88
N ARG A 36 -11.26 6.69 -11.94
CA ARG A 36 -10.83 6.43 -13.31
C ARG A 36 -9.80 7.48 -13.72
N ILE A 37 -8.91 7.12 -14.61
CA ILE A 37 -7.81 7.99 -15.06
C ILE A 37 -8.30 9.32 -15.67
N ASP A 38 -9.46 9.32 -16.27
CA ASP A 38 -10.10 10.48 -16.88
C ASP A 38 -10.91 11.35 -15.88
N VAL A 39 -11.00 10.93 -14.61
CA VAL A 39 -11.73 11.61 -13.53
C VAL A 39 -10.81 12.14 -12.45
N GLU A 40 -9.76 11.38 -12.08
CA GLU A 40 -8.76 11.82 -11.11
C GLU A 40 -7.99 13.05 -11.63
N SER A 41 -7.91 14.11 -10.82
CA SER A 41 -7.11 15.29 -11.16
C SER A 41 -5.62 15.05 -10.86
N MET A 42 -4.73 15.88 -11.44
CA MET A 42 -3.31 15.86 -11.08
C MET A 42 -3.06 16.14 -9.59
N ALA A 43 -3.86 17.01 -8.98
CA ALA A 43 -3.77 17.27 -7.54
C ALA A 43 -4.11 16.02 -6.70
N ASP A 44 -5.06 15.18 -7.13
CA ASP A 44 -5.34 13.91 -6.48
C ASP A 44 -4.13 12.95 -6.61
N TRP A 45 -3.52 12.88 -7.79
CA TRP A 45 -2.31 12.11 -8.04
C TRP A 45 -1.14 12.56 -7.17
N GLU A 46 -0.84 13.86 -7.15
CA GLU A 46 0.24 14.45 -6.35
C GLU A 46 0.05 14.13 -4.87
N ARG A 47 -1.16 14.34 -4.34
CA ARG A 47 -1.49 14.04 -2.95
C ARG A 47 -1.29 12.56 -2.62
N VAL A 48 -1.74 11.65 -3.48
CA VAL A 48 -1.62 10.21 -3.25
C VAL A 48 -0.16 9.76 -3.31
N LEU A 49 0.60 10.24 -4.28
CA LEU A 49 2.02 9.93 -4.40
C LEU A 49 2.82 10.50 -3.23
N ASP A 50 2.54 11.73 -2.80
CA ASP A 50 3.27 12.38 -1.71
C ASP A 50 3.07 11.65 -0.38
N ILE A 51 1.84 11.21 -0.08
CA ILE A 51 1.56 10.47 1.16
C ILE A 51 1.99 9.00 1.05
N ASN A 52 1.49 8.29 0.02
CA ASN A 52 1.59 6.83 -0.04
C ASN A 52 2.93 6.30 -0.55
N LEU A 53 3.71 7.12 -1.24
CA LEU A 53 5.03 6.76 -1.76
C LEU A 53 6.13 7.63 -1.15
N LEU A 54 6.10 8.96 -1.34
CA LEU A 54 7.17 9.82 -0.87
C LEU A 54 7.25 9.88 0.66
N GLY A 55 6.12 9.73 1.37
CA GLY A 55 6.13 9.56 2.82
C GLY A 55 6.94 8.34 3.27
N VAL A 56 6.79 7.21 2.57
CA VAL A 56 7.58 5.99 2.82
C VAL A 56 9.07 6.24 2.48
N VAL A 57 9.35 6.93 1.37
CA VAL A 57 10.72 7.30 0.98
C VAL A 57 11.39 8.13 2.07
N ARG A 58 10.71 9.17 2.57
CA ARG A 58 11.25 10.04 3.65
C ARG A 58 11.57 9.23 4.90
N GLY A 59 10.66 8.34 5.35
CA GLY A 59 10.92 7.46 6.48
C GLY A 59 12.14 6.57 6.27
N CYS A 60 12.26 5.93 5.10
CA CYS A 60 13.42 5.12 4.75
C CYS A 60 14.71 5.96 4.74
N GLN A 61 14.71 7.15 4.10
CA GLN A 61 15.88 8.02 4.04
C GLN A 61 16.32 8.50 5.43
N THR A 62 15.38 8.92 6.27
CA THR A 62 15.66 9.46 7.60
C THR A 62 16.27 8.42 8.54
N PHE A 63 15.76 7.18 8.52
CA PHE A 63 16.19 6.15 9.50
C PHE A 63 17.29 5.22 8.98
N THR A 64 17.53 5.14 7.68
CA THR A 64 18.59 4.27 7.12
C THR A 64 19.98 4.60 7.67
N PRO A 65 20.42 5.87 7.85
CA PRO A 65 21.71 6.16 8.47
C PRO A 65 21.85 5.60 9.88
N LEU A 66 20.80 5.73 10.72
CA LEU A 66 20.78 5.17 12.07
C LEU A 66 20.95 3.65 12.05
N PHE A 67 20.19 2.94 11.21
CA PHE A 67 20.31 1.49 11.08
C PHE A 67 21.69 1.05 10.58
N LYS A 68 22.30 1.80 9.65
CA LYS A 68 23.67 1.51 9.20
C LYS A 68 24.70 1.70 10.30
N GLU A 69 24.54 2.73 11.12
CA GLU A 69 25.39 3.00 12.30
C GLU A 69 25.26 1.86 13.34
N GLN A 70 24.04 1.38 13.56
CA GLN A 70 23.76 0.25 14.46
C GLN A 70 24.26 -1.12 13.91
N GLY A 71 24.42 -1.25 12.58
CA GLY A 71 24.70 -2.54 11.93
C GLY A 71 23.52 -3.52 11.97
N SER A 72 22.33 -3.05 12.32
CA SER A 72 21.11 -3.84 12.43
C SER A 72 19.87 -2.97 12.30
N GLY A 73 18.73 -3.59 11.97
CA GLY A 73 17.43 -2.93 11.91
C GLY A 73 16.48 -3.65 10.96
N HIS A 74 15.20 -3.25 11.01
CA HIS A 74 14.21 -3.80 10.11
C HIS A 74 13.25 -2.70 9.64
N ILE A 75 13.19 -2.44 8.36
CA ILE A 75 12.23 -1.51 7.73
C ILE A 75 11.04 -2.31 7.22
N VAL A 76 9.84 -1.92 7.64
CA VAL A 76 8.58 -2.52 7.21
C VAL A 76 7.73 -1.46 6.50
N ASN A 77 7.56 -1.62 5.19
CA ASN A 77 6.80 -0.69 4.37
C ASN A 77 5.39 -1.24 4.06
N THR A 78 4.35 -0.47 4.36
CA THR A 78 2.97 -0.85 4.05
C THR A 78 2.61 -0.42 2.62
N ALA A 79 2.68 -1.37 1.70
CA ALA A 79 2.15 -1.23 0.35
C ALA A 79 0.64 -1.58 0.31
N SER A 80 0.24 -2.44 -0.57
CA SER A 80 -1.09 -3.04 -0.74
C SER A 80 -0.99 -4.19 -1.74
N LEU A 81 -1.95 -5.08 -1.73
CA LEU A 81 -2.15 -6.00 -2.84
C LEU A 81 -2.29 -5.26 -4.19
N ALA A 82 -2.84 -4.04 -4.18
CA ALA A 82 -2.93 -3.15 -5.33
C ALA A 82 -1.56 -2.79 -5.96
N GLY A 83 -0.48 -2.84 -5.18
CA GLY A 83 0.89 -2.68 -5.70
C GLY A 83 1.42 -3.90 -6.45
N LEU A 84 0.79 -5.05 -6.31
CA LEU A 84 1.16 -6.31 -6.96
C LEU A 84 0.16 -6.71 -8.06
N VAL A 85 -1.14 -6.53 -7.80
CA VAL A 85 -2.23 -6.83 -8.72
C VAL A 85 -3.05 -5.55 -8.95
N HIS A 86 -2.98 -5.00 -10.14
CA HIS A 86 -3.49 -3.66 -10.43
C HIS A 86 -4.96 -3.72 -10.83
N GLY A 87 -5.86 -3.40 -9.90
CA GLY A 87 -7.29 -3.30 -10.18
C GLY A 87 -7.65 -2.06 -10.99
N PRO A 88 -8.74 -2.08 -11.77
CA PRO A 88 -9.25 -0.91 -12.48
C PRO A 88 -9.81 0.13 -11.51
N GLY A 89 -9.82 1.41 -11.91
CA GLY A 89 -10.40 2.51 -11.15
C GLY A 89 -9.63 2.92 -9.89
N MET A 90 -8.31 2.72 -9.88
CA MET A 90 -7.41 3.11 -8.79
C MET A 90 -5.99 3.33 -9.30
N SER A 91 -5.86 4.09 -10.40
CA SER A 91 -4.58 4.22 -11.11
C SER A 91 -3.49 4.88 -10.26
N SER A 92 -3.78 5.99 -9.61
CA SER A 92 -2.85 6.71 -8.73
C SER A 92 -2.42 5.86 -7.53
N TYR A 93 -3.39 5.16 -6.91
CA TYR A 93 -3.13 4.28 -5.80
C TYR A 93 -2.28 3.07 -6.19
N ASN A 94 -2.61 2.41 -7.30
CA ASN A 94 -1.82 1.30 -7.84
C ASN A 94 -0.38 1.72 -8.12
N ALA A 95 -0.18 2.88 -8.74
CA ALA A 95 1.14 3.41 -9.05
C ALA A 95 1.94 3.70 -7.78
N ALA A 96 1.34 4.39 -6.79
CA ALA A 96 1.98 4.67 -5.52
C ALA A 96 2.39 3.37 -4.79
N LYS A 97 1.47 2.42 -4.66
CA LYS A 97 1.73 1.17 -3.93
C LYS A 97 2.66 0.21 -4.70
N ALA A 98 2.68 0.24 -6.03
CA ALA A 98 3.69 -0.45 -6.83
C ALA A 98 5.09 0.17 -6.64
N GLY A 99 5.16 1.50 -6.54
CA GLY A 99 6.39 2.21 -6.18
C GLY A 99 6.94 1.78 -4.82
N VAL A 100 6.08 1.63 -3.80
CA VAL A 100 6.50 1.13 -2.48
C VAL A 100 7.02 -0.31 -2.55
N VAL A 101 6.43 -1.19 -3.36
CA VAL A 101 6.93 -2.55 -3.57
C VAL A 101 8.32 -2.50 -4.21
N ALA A 102 8.48 -1.76 -5.31
CA ALA A 102 9.76 -1.63 -6.01
C ALA A 102 10.85 -1.04 -5.11
N LEU A 103 10.55 0.04 -4.36
CA LEU A 103 11.44 0.62 -3.37
C LEU A 103 11.88 -0.42 -2.35
N SER A 104 10.95 -1.17 -1.77
CA SER A 104 11.25 -2.16 -0.73
C SER A 104 12.11 -3.32 -1.25
N GLU A 105 11.85 -3.77 -2.49
CA GLU A 105 12.67 -4.78 -3.14
C GLU A 105 14.10 -4.27 -3.38
N THR A 106 14.25 -3.03 -3.86
CA THR A 106 15.56 -2.38 -4.05
C THR A 106 16.31 -2.26 -2.72
N LEU A 107 15.66 -1.71 -1.69
CA LEU A 107 16.27 -1.52 -0.37
C LEU A 107 16.66 -2.87 0.28
N THR A 108 15.96 -3.95 -0.02
CA THR A 108 16.35 -5.31 0.45
C THR A 108 17.76 -5.66 0.01
N PHE A 109 18.15 -5.30 -1.21
CA PHE A 109 19.48 -5.58 -1.74
C PHE A 109 20.52 -4.56 -1.28
N GLU A 110 20.15 -3.27 -1.27
CA GLU A 110 21.05 -2.19 -0.86
C GLU A 110 21.44 -2.25 0.62
N LEU A 111 20.53 -2.72 1.48
CA LEU A 111 20.71 -2.68 2.94
C LEU A 111 21.15 -4.03 3.53
N ALA A 112 21.07 -5.12 2.78
CA ALA A 112 21.56 -6.43 3.22
C ALA A 112 23.02 -6.45 3.68
N PRO A 113 23.98 -5.75 3.02
CA PRO A 113 25.36 -5.69 3.48
C PRO A 113 25.54 -5.05 4.85
N PHE A 114 24.58 -4.29 5.33
CA PHE A 114 24.58 -3.62 6.63
C PHE A 114 23.79 -4.37 7.71
N GLY A 115 23.36 -5.61 7.45
CA GLY A 115 22.56 -6.38 8.41
C GLY A 115 21.10 -5.89 8.56
N ILE A 116 20.63 -4.99 7.71
CA ILE A 116 19.30 -4.37 7.78
C ILE A 116 18.33 -5.20 6.94
N LYS A 117 17.20 -5.57 7.54
CA LYS A 117 16.11 -6.28 6.87
C LYS A 117 15.09 -5.31 6.29
N VAL A 118 14.44 -5.71 5.20
CA VAL A 118 13.30 -4.95 4.62
C VAL A 118 12.16 -5.89 4.32
N SER A 119 10.97 -5.52 4.77
CA SER A 119 9.71 -6.21 4.47
C SER A 119 8.73 -5.26 3.81
N VAL A 120 7.99 -5.73 2.82
CA VAL A 120 6.84 -5.02 2.27
C VAL A 120 5.56 -5.79 2.57
N VAL A 121 4.62 -5.10 3.21
CA VAL A 121 3.32 -5.64 3.57
C VAL A 121 2.32 -5.29 2.47
N CYS A 122 1.66 -6.30 1.90
CA CYS A 122 0.73 -6.15 0.80
C CYS A 122 -0.66 -6.70 1.19
N PRO A 123 -1.41 -5.96 2.02
CA PRO A 123 -2.74 -6.38 2.45
C PRO A 123 -3.74 -6.27 1.29
N ALA A 124 -4.73 -7.16 1.27
CA ALA A 124 -5.96 -6.98 0.51
C ALA A 124 -6.97 -6.13 1.31
N PHE A 125 -8.25 -6.21 0.96
CA PHE A 125 -9.28 -5.50 1.71
C PHE A 125 -9.52 -6.14 3.08
N PHE A 126 -9.51 -5.30 4.13
CA PHE A 126 -9.83 -5.66 5.51
C PHE A 126 -10.52 -4.48 6.21
N ARG A 127 -11.24 -4.72 7.29
CA ARG A 127 -11.93 -3.67 8.04
C ARG A 127 -10.92 -2.76 8.72
N THR A 128 -10.95 -1.49 8.33
CA THR A 128 -10.05 -0.43 8.83
C THR A 128 -10.69 0.93 8.64
N ASN A 129 -10.18 1.92 9.33
CA ASN A 129 -10.60 3.32 9.16
C ASN A 129 -10.05 3.97 7.87
N LEU A 130 -9.32 3.24 7.04
CA LEU A 130 -8.76 3.76 5.80
C LEU A 130 -9.85 4.33 4.86
N HIS A 131 -11.08 3.79 4.94
CA HIS A 131 -12.20 4.28 4.15
C HIS A 131 -12.57 5.74 4.45
N THR A 132 -12.25 6.29 5.63
CA THR A 132 -12.50 7.70 5.98
C THR A 132 -11.59 8.67 5.24
N SER A 133 -10.50 8.18 4.65
CA SER A 133 -9.53 8.98 3.90
C SER A 133 -9.85 9.12 2.41
N PHE A 134 -10.91 8.45 1.93
CA PHE A 134 -11.35 8.62 0.56
C PHE A 134 -11.73 10.09 0.29
N GLN A 135 -11.10 10.68 -0.72
CA GLN A 135 -11.33 12.04 -1.19
C GLN A 135 -11.12 12.03 -2.71
N GLY A 136 -12.04 11.43 -3.43
CA GLY A 136 -11.99 11.35 -4.89
C GLY A 136 -13.18 12.07 -5.52
N LYS A 137 -13.11 12.31 -6.83
CA LYS A 137 -14.21 12.86 -7.63
C LYS A 137 -15.06 11.77 -8.30
N ASP A 138 -14.63 10.52 -8.24
CA ASP A 138 -15.32 9.37 -8.84
C ASP A 138 -16.12 8.61 -7.77
N SER A 139 -17.32 9.13 -7.47
CA SER A 139 -18.20 8.60 -6.44
C SER A 139 -18.53 7.10 -6.60
N ASP A 140 -18.65 6.61 -7.84
CA ASP A 140 -18.99 5.21 -8.12
C ASP A 140 -17.85 4.25 -7.63
N PHE A 141 -16.60 4.66 -7.89
CA PHE A 141 -15.43 3.89 -7.44
C PHE A 141 -15.13 4.07 -5.95
N GLU A 142 -15.35 5.26 -5.42
CA GLU A 142 -15.22 5.55 -3.99
C GLU A 142 -16.19 4.70 -3.17
N GLU A 143 -17.49 4.71 -3.51
CA GLU A 143 -18.51 3.89 -2.84
C GLU A 143 -18.18 2.39 -2.90
N THR A 144 -17.68 1.93 -4.05
CA THR A 144 -17.24 0.54 -4.20
C THR A 144 -16.06 0.22 -3.29
N GLY A 145 -15.06 1.11 -3.21
CA GLY A 145 -13.89 0.97 -2.34
C GLY A 145 -14.28 0.96 -0.85
N VAL A 146 -15.10 1.91 -0.42
CA VAL A 146 -15.65 1.96 0.95
C VAL A 146 -16.38 0.65 1.29
N ARG A 147 -17.24 0.18 0.40
CA ARG A 147 -17.97 -1.09 0.60
C ARG A 147 -17.04 -2.30 0.71
N LEU A 148 -15.98 -2.37 -0.10
CA LEU A 148 -15.01 -3.47 -0.06
C LEU A 148 -14.23 -3.48 1.26
N ILE A 149 -13.89 -2.31 1.80
CA ILE A 149 -13.20 -2.17 3.08
C ILE A 149 -14.15 -2.50 4.24
N THR A 150 -15.32 -1.86 4.29
CA THR A 150 -16.25 -1.98 5.43
C THR A 150 -16.89 -3.36 5.54
N LYS A 151 -17.13 -4.05 4.40
CA LYS A 151 -17.71 -5.41 4.35
C LYS A 151 -16.66 -6.52 4.30
N ALA A 152 -15.37 -6.20 4.42
CA ALA A 152 -14.32 -7.21 4.46
C ALA A 152 -14.47 -8.10 5.70
N LYS A 153 -14.14 -9.39 5.53
CA LYS A 153 -14.25 -10.37 6.63
C LYS A 153 -13.15 -10.18 7.69
N ALA A 154 -11.91 -9.96 7.23
CA ALA A 154 -10.77 -9.83 8.11
C ALA A 154 -10.80 -8.50 8.88
N SER A 155 -10.44 -8.54 10.16
CA SER A 155 -10.25 -7.37 11.01
C SER A 155 -8.82 -6.82 10.90
N ALA A 156 -8.59 -5.61 11.41
CA ALA A 156 -7.26 -5.02 11.49
C ALA A 156 -6.32 -5.86 12.38
N ASP A 157 -6.83 -6.39 13.50
CA ASP A 157 -6.03 -7.20 14.42
C ASP A 157 -5.60 -8.53 13.81
N GLU A 158 -6.48 -9.20 13.04
CA GLU A 158 -6.12 -10.41 12.32
C GLU A 158 -5.03 -10.15 11.28
N ILE A 159 -5.12 -9.03 10.56
CA ILE A 159 -4.08 -8.63 9.60
C ILE A 159 -2.78 -8.29 10.32
N ALA A 160 -2.85 -7.53 11.42
CA ALA A 160 -1.67 -7.19 12.21
C ALA A 160 -0.94 -8.44 12.74
N ALA A 161 -1.68 -9.44 13.22
CA ALA A 161 -1.09 -10.71 13.68
C ALA A 161 -0.35 -11.47 12.55
N ILE A 162 -0.89 -11.44 11.33
CA ILE A 162 -0.22 -12.03 10.14
C ILE A 162 1.05 -11.24 9.80
N VAL A 163 0.98 -9.92 9.87
CA VAL A 163 2.10 -9.02 9.59
C VAL A 163 3.23 -9.25 10.59
N VAL A 164 2.95 -9.24 11.89
CA VAL A 164 3.95 -9.50 12.94
C VAL A 164 4.66 -10.83 12.70
N LYS A 165 3.91 -11.92 12.51
CA LYS A 165 4.50 -13.24 12.18
C LYS A 165 5.36 -13.21 10.92
N GLY A 166 4.98 -12.41 9.93
CA GLY A 166 5.74 -12.26 8.70
C GLY A 166 7.06 -11.51 8.91
N VAL A 167 7.01 -10.45 9.71
CA VAL A 167 8.16 -9.62 10.09
C VAL A 167 9.13 -10.43 10.94
N ASP A 168 8.66 -11.14 11.97
CA ASP A 168 9.48 -12.00 12.83
C ASP A 168 10.19 -13.08 12.00
N ALA A 169 9.50 -13.64 11.01
CA ALA A 169 10.07 -14.61 10.09
C ALA A 169 10.99 -14.00 9.00
N GLY A 170 11.20 -12.69 9.00
CA GLY A 170 12.03 -11.97 8.02
C GLY A 170 11.54 -12.09 6.58
N LYS A 171 10.22 -12.22 6.37
CA LYS A 171 9.65 -12.33 5.02
C LYS A 171 9.78 -11.01 4.26
N ARG A 172 10.31 -11.04 3.05
CA ARG A 172 10.46 -9.86 2.18
C ARG A 172 9.10 -9.31 1.71
N ILE A 173 8.19 -10.19 1.28
CA ILE A 173 6.82 -9.84 0.86
C ILE A 173 5.84 -10.56 1.77
N ILE A 174 4.98 -9.79 2.44
CA ILE A 174 3.97 -10.30 3.38
C ILE A 174 2.59 -10.12 2.75
N LEU A 175 2.01 -11.22 2.26
CA LEU A 175 0.66 -11.30 1.73
C LEU A 175 -0.28 -11.81 2.82
N THR A 176 -1.34 -11.06 3.10
CA THR A 176 -2.17 -11.27 4.29
C THR A 176 -3.34 -12.25 4.07
N ASP A 177 -3.66 -12.56 2.82
CA ASP A 177 -4.80 -13.42 2.49
C ASP A 177 -4.50 -14.43 1.36
N ARG A 178 -5.31 -15.48 1.30
CA ARG A 178 -5.12 -16.57 0.32
C ARG A 178 -5.46 -16.13 -1.10
N LEU A 179 -6.51 -15.32 -1.26
CA LEU A 179 -6.96 -14.88 -2.59
C LEU A 179 -5.94 -13.94 -3.22
N GLY A 180 -5.40 -13.01 -2.44
CA GLY A 180 -4.32 -12.12 -2.87
C GLY A 180 -3.06 -12.89 -3.28
N ARG A 181 -2.69 -13.93 -2.52
CA ARG A 181 -1.58 -14.84 -2.90
C ARG A 181 -1.83 -15.50 -4.25
N THR A 182 -3.02 -16.04 -4.45
CA THR A 182 -3.39 -16.68 -5.72
C THR A 182 -3.32 -15.67 -6.87
N ALA A 183 -3.89 -14.49 -6.71
CA ALA A 183 -3.88 -13.44 -7.74
C ALA A 183 -2.44 -12.99 -8.09
N TYR A 184 -1.60 -12.80 -7.07
CA TYR A 184 -0.18 -12.45 -7.25
C TYR A 184 0.58 -13.51 -8.07
N TRP A 185 0.45 -14.80 -7.68
CA TRP A 185 1.15 -15.87 -8.37
C TRP A 185 0.60 -16.11 -9.77
N THR A 186 -0.74 -15.98 -9.97
CA THR A 186 -1.35 -16.06 -11.30
C THR A 186 -0.83 -14.96 -12.21
N LYS A 187 -0.73 -13.72 -11.73
CA LYS A 187 -0.15 -12.61 -12.50
C LYS A 187 1.30 -12.86 -12.87
N ARG A 188 2.08 -13.46 -11.97
CA ARG A 188 3.52 -13.69 -12.17
C ARG A 188 3.81 -14.84 -13.15
N TYR A 189 3.09 -15.93 -13.07
CA TYR A 189 3.39 -17.16 -13.83
C TYR A 189 2.37 -17.51 -14.92
N ALA A 190 1.16 -16.97 -14.87
CA ALA A 190 0.08 -17.22 -15.80
C ALA A 190 -0.55 -15.90 -16.30
N ARG A 191 0.29 -14.97 -16.73
CA ARG A 191 -0.09 -13.61 -17.12
C ARG A 191 -1.30 -13.55 -18.06
N PRO A 192 -1.42 -14.36 -19.14
CA PRO A 192 -2.58 -14.31 -20.03
C PRO A 192 -3.90 -14.68 -19.35
N VAL A 193 -3.86 -15.60 -18.38
CA VAL A 193 -5.04 -15.99 -17.59
C VAL A 193 -5.46 -14.85 -16.66
N TYR A 194 -4.48 -14.24 -16.00
CA TYR A 194 -4.71 -13.06 -15.16
C TYR A 194 -5.33 -11.91 -15.95
N ASP A 195 -4.73 -11.54 -17.09
CA ASP A 195 -5.19 -10.41 -17.91
C ASP A 195 -6.61 -10.61 -18.42
N ARG A 196 -6.95 -11.82 -18.90
CA ARG A 196 -8.32 -12.16 -19.32
C ARG A 196 -9.33 -12.02 -18.16
N SER A 197 -8.96 -12.47 -16.97
CA SER A 197 -9.80 -12.36 -15.78
C SER A 197 -9.99 -10.89 -15.35
N ALA A 198 -8.91 -10.12 -15.34
CA ALA A 198 -8.92 -8.71 -14.98
C ALA A 198 -9.76 -7.87 -15.96
N ILE A 199 -9.60 -8.09 -17.28
CA ILE A 199 -10.39 -7.42 -18.33
C ILE A 199 -11.88 -7.75 -18.17
N LYS A 200 -12.24 -9.03 -17.99
CA LYS A 200 -13.64 -9.43 -17.76
C LYS A 200 -14.22 -8.78 -16.49
N GLY A 201 -13.41 -8.68 -15.45
CA GLY A 201 -13.79 -7.99 -14.21
C GLY A 201 -14.07 -6.50 -14.46
N ALA A 202 -13.18 -5.82 -15.17
CA ALA A 202 -13.33 -4.41 -15.53
C ALA A 202 -14.59 -4.16 -16.39
N GLN A 203 -14.84 -5.01 -17.39
CA GLN A 203 -16.04 -4.92 -18.24
C GLN A 203 -17.33 -5.06 -17.43
N ARG A 204 -17.37 -5.98 -16.46
CA ARG A 204 -18.54 -6.14 -15.56
C ARG A 204 -18.77 -4.92 -14.67
N LEU A 205 -17.70 -4.31 -14.18
CA LEU A 205 -17.78 -3.09 -13.37
C LEU A 205 -18.31 -1.92 -14.20
N ALA A 206 -17.77 -1.71 -15.41
CA ALA A 206 -18.22 -0.67 -16.32
C ALA A 206 -19.71 -0.84 -16.71
N HIS A 207 -20.12 -2.06 -17.02
CA HIS A 207 -21.52 -2.34 -17.36
C HIS A 207 -22.48 -2.04 -16.21
N ARG A 208 -22.09 -2.37 -14.96
CA ARG A 208 -22.90 -2.04 -13.77
C ARG A 208 -23.03 -0.54 -13.55
N ALA A 209 -21.96 0.22 -13.72
CA ALA A 209 -21.98 1.67 -13.58
C ALA A 209 -22.92 2.33 -14.63
N LEU A 210 -22.87 1.87 -15.89
CA LEU A 210 -23.75 2.34 -16.96
C LEU A 210 -25.23 2.04 -16.71
N THR A 211 -25.53 0.82 -16.25
CA THR A 211 -26.92 0.41 -15.97
C THR A 211 -27.50 1.12 -14.74
N ALA A 212 -26.68 1.45 -13.74
CA ALA A 212 -27.11 2.23 -12.58
C ALA A 212 -27.48 3.67 -12.97
N LYS A 213 -26.67 4.32 -13.83
CA LYS A 213 -26.96 5.68 -14.33
C LYS A 213 -28.22 5.73 -15.20
N GLY A 214 -28.45 4.73 -16.04
CA GLY A 214 -29.67 4.65 -16.86
C GLY A 214 -30.96 4.50 -16.04
N LYS A 215 -30.89 3.86 -14.86
CA LYS A 215 -32.02 3.73 -13.93
C LYS A 215 -32.28 4.98 -13.08
N ALA A 216 -31.29 5.84 -12.90
CA ALA A 216 -31.43 7.08 -12.14
C ALA A 216 -31.97 8.25 -13.00
N GLN A 217 -31.97 8.08 -14.33
CA GLN A 217 -32.46 9.07 -15.30
C GLN A 217 -33.86 8.71 -15.89
N ALA A 218 -34.39 7.54 -15.56
CA ALA A 218 -35.70 7.07 -15.93
C ALA A 218 -36.67 7.15 -14.74
#